data_deb30b8359a7762b9151bc61ff3d2e67
#
_entry.id   deb30b8359a7762b9151bc61ff3d2e67
#
_cell.length_a   1.000
_cell.length_b   1.000
_cell.length_c   1.000
_cell.angle_alpha   90.00
_cell.angle_beta   90.00
_cell.angle_gamma   90.00
#
_symmetry.space_group_name_H-M   'P 1'
#
loop_
_entity.id
_entity.type
_entity.pdbx_description
1 polymer ?
#
loop_
_entity_poly.entity_id
_entity_poly.type
_entity_poly.pdbx_seq_one_letter_code
_entity_poly.pdbx_strand_id
1 'polypeptide(L)'
;MANYSTNEFKSGLKILIDGDPYTIVENEMVKPGKGQAFNRVRVRNLKTGRTIERTWKSGDSVEAADVVDTEMQYLYSDGDFFHFMVPDTFEQVTASKQAVGEGAQWLKDGTICIITLWNGVPLQVTPPAHMELKVVETDPGVRGDTATGGSKPAKLETGATVRVPLFINEGETVRIDTRTGEYLSRGKG
;
A
#
# COMPACT_ATOMS: atom_id res chain seq x y z
N MET A 1 -23.64 -4.75 15.86
CA MET A 1 -22.35 -4.20 15.43
C MET A 1 -21.33 -4.39 16.54
N ALA A 2 -20.12 -4.80 16.18
CA ALA A 2 -19.06 -5.00 17.16
C ALA A 2 -18.51 -3.63 17.60
N ASN A 3 -18.19 -3.54 18.89
CA ASN A 3 -17.52 -2.37 19.46
C ASN A 3 -16.21 -2.79 20.09
N TYR A 4 -15.24 -1.87 20.07
CA TYR A 4 -13.98 -2.08 20.77
C TYR A 4 -13.89 -1.12 21.94
N SER A 5 -13.46 -1.62 23.10
CA SER A 5 -13.12 -0.76 24.23
C SER A 5 -11.66 -0.29 24.09
N THR A 6 -11.32 0.75 24.86
CA THR A 6 -9.94 1.28 24.86
C THR A 6 -8.90 0.23 25.25
N ASN A 7 -9.31 -0.80 26.02
CA ASN A 7 -8.42 -1.91 26.40
C ASN A 7 -7.97 -2.75 25.21
N GLU A 8 -8.76 -2.74 24.15
CA GLU A 8 -8.51 -3.54 22.97
C GLU A 8 -7.73 -2.78 21.89
N PHE A 9 -7.48 -1.47 22.10
CA PHE A 9 -6.80 -0.63 21.11
C PHE A 9 -5.38 -1.12 20.88
N LYS A 10 -5.05 -1.35 19.62
CA LYS A 10 -3.71 -1.73 19.18
C LYS A 10 -3.51 -1.31 17.74
N SER A 11 -2.26 -1.22 17.32
CA SER A 11 -1.92 -0.91 15.93
C SER A 11 -2.58 -1.91 14.98
N GLY A 12 -3.17 -1.41 13.92
CA GLY A 12 -3.84 -2.22 12.90
C GLY A 12 -5.34 -2.41 13.12
N LEU A 13 -5.88 -2.05 14.30
CA LEU A 13 -7.30 -2.18 14.58
C LEU A 13 -8.11 -1.22 13.70
N LYS A 14 -9.20 -1.70 13.11
CA LYS A 14 -10.06 -0.91 12.21
C LYS A 14 -11.29 -0.45 12.98
N ILE A 15 -11.47 0.88 13.05
CA ILE A 15 -12.54 1.50 13.84
C ILE A 15 -13.27 2.55 12.99
N LEU A 16 -14.49 2.89 13.40
CA LEU A 16 -15.27 3.99 12.81
C LEU A 16 -15.13 5.24 13.66
N ILE A 17 -14.86 6.37 13.04
CA ILE A 17 -14.89 7.68 13.66
C ILE A 17 -15.73 8.56 12.75
N ASP A 18 -16.83 9.10 13.28
CA ASP A 18 -17.77 9.96 12.53
C ASP A 18 -18.22 9.31 11.21
N GLY A 19 -18.41 8.00 11.21
CA GLY A 19 -18.89 7.24 10.06
C GLY A 19 -17.82 6.84 9.06
N ASP A 20 -16.57 7.26 9.26
CA ASP A 20 -15.45 6.92 8.36
C ASP A 20 -14.57 5.82 8.95
N PRO A 21 -13.98 4.97 8.09
CA PRO A 21 -13.09 3.91 8.56
C PRO A 21 -11.68 4.45 8.81
N TYR A 22 -11.14 4.10 9.97
CA TYR A 22 -9.78 4.45 10.38
C TYR A 22 -9.03 3.21 10.81
N THR A 23 -7.71 3.22 10.68
CA THR A 23 -6.85 2.23 11.29
C THR A 23 -6.05 2.89 12.42
N ILE A 24 -5.91 2.18 13.54
CA ILE A 24 -5.07 2.65 14.63
C ILE A 24 -3.62 2.46 14.21
N VAL A 25 -2.84 3.55 14.23
CA VAL A 25 -1.41 3.53 13.91
C VAL A 25 -0.60 3.35 15.19
N GLU A 26 -0.98 4.06 16.24
CA GLU A 26 -0.27 4.03 17.51
C GLU A 26 -1.26 4.31 18.65
N ASN A 27 -1.12 3.59 19.75
CA ASN A 27 -1.94 3.76 20.95
C ASN A 27 -1.04 3.92 22.15
N GLU A 28 -1.23 5.00 22.90
CA GLU A 28 -0.51 5.26 24.14
C GLU A 28 -1.52 5.44 25.27
N MET A 29 -1.38 4.63 26.33
CA MET A 29 -2.18 4.80 27.54
C MET A 29 -1.49 5.79 28.46
N VAL A 30 -2.21 6.85 28.84
CA VAL A 30 -1.70 7.90 29.73
C VAL A 30 -2.44 7.85 31.06
N LYS A 31 -1.68 7.74 32.15
CA LYS A 31 -2.22 7.77 33.52
C LYS A 31 -1.68 9.02 34.21
N PRO A 32 -2.43 10.14 34.18
CA PRO A 32 -1.97 11.36 34.86
C PRO A 32 -1.98 11.17 36.38
N GLY A 33 -1.13 11.92 37.08
CA GLY A 33 -1.08 11.90 38.55
C GLY A 33 -2.37 12.37 39.18
N LYS A 34 -3.09 13.28 38.51
CA LYS A 34 -4.42 13.74 38.88
C LYS A 34 -5.31 13.63 37.64
N GLY A 35 -6.52 13.08 37.83
CA GLY A 35 -7.49 12.94 36.75
C GLY A 35 -7.58 11.53 36.21
N GLN A 36 -8.49 11.35 35.27
CA GLN A 36 -8.83 10.05 34.69
C GLN A 36 -7.79 9.61 33.64
N ALA A 37 -7.47 8.32 33.65
CA ALA A 37 -6.64 7.75 32.61
C ALA A 37 -7.30 7.87 31.24
N PHE A 38 -6.50 8.03 30.19
CA PHE A 38 -6.99 8.15 28.83
C PHE A 38 -6.02 7.49 27.86
N ASN A 39 -6.51 7.22 26.64
CA ASN A 39 -5.70 6.73 25.55
C ASN A 39 -5.50 7.86 24.53
N ARG A 40 -4.25 8.13 24.20
CA ARG A 40 -3.88 9.03 23.11
C ARG A 40 -3.56 8.16 21.89
N VAL A 41 -4.34 8.33 20.83
CA VAL A 41 -4.31 7.39 19.72
C VAL A 41 -4.07 8.14 18.41
N ARG A 42 -3.08 7.69 17.65
CA ARG A 42 -2.89 8.15 16.27
C ARG A 42 -3.65 7.22 15.37
N VAL A 43 -4.52 7.81 14.55
CA VAL A 43 -5.39 7.05 13.65
C VAL A 43 -5.25 7.60 12.23
N ARG A 44 -5.29 6.72 11.25
CA ARG A 44 -5.23 7.09 9.84
C ARG A 44 -6.56 6.82 9.17
N ASN A 45 -7.10 7.85 8.51
CA ASN A 45 -8.32 7.73 7.72
C ASN A 45 -8.02 6.88 6.49
N LEU A 46 -8.74 5.77 6.32
CA LEU A 46 -8.50 4.85 5.20
C LEU A 46 -9.03 5.37 3.87
N LYS A 47 -9.90 6.39 3.89
CA LYS A 47 -10.41 7.01 2.66
C LYS A 47 -9.47 8.11 2.15
N THR A 48 -8.89 8.90 3.05
CA THR A 48 -8.07 10.07 2.69
C THR A 48 -6.58 9.86 2.90
N GLY A 49 -6.20 8.88 3.72
CA GLY A 49 -4.80 8.64 4.09
C GLY A 49 -4.26 9.57 5.17
N ARG A 50 -5.05 10.54 5.64
CA ARG A 50 -4.61 11.48 6.66
C ARG A 50 -4.53 10.82 8.03
N THR A 51 -3.48 11.16 8.78
CA THR A 51 -3.29 10.72 10.15
C THR A 51 -3.63 11.87 11.09
N ILE A 52 -4.45 11.57 12.10
CA ILE A 52 -4.83 12.52 13.14
C ILE A 52 -4.63 11.88 14.50
N GLU A 53 -4.58 12.70 15.54
CA GLU A 53 -4.52 12.24 16.92
C GLU A 53 -5.87 12.45 17.61
N ARG A 54 -6.36 11.41 18.27
CA ARG A 54 -7.62 11.47 19.04
C ARG A 54 -7.37 10.89 20.41
N THR A 55 -8.16 11.38 21.36
CA THR A 55 -8.08 10.96 22.75
C THR A 55 -9.41 10.36 23.19
N TRP A 56 -9.35 9.20 23.84
CA TRP A 56 -10.51 8.55 24.45
C TRP A 56 -10.25 8.33 25.93
N LYS A 57 -11.26 8.54 26.77
CA LYS A 57 -11.17 8.19 28.18
C LYS A 57 -11.10 6.68 28.34
N SER A 58 -10.32 6.19 29.29
CA SER A 58 -10.27 4.77 29.58
C SER A 58 -11.66 4.25 29.90
N GLY A 59 -12.07 3.18 29.23
CA GLY A 59 -13.41 2.62 29.34
C GLY A 59 -14.38 3.05 28.26
N ASP A 60 -14.02 4.06 27.45
CA ASP A 60 -14.81 4.41 26.26
C ASP A 60 -14.77 3.28 25.24
N SER A 61 -15.75 3.28 24.34
CA SER A 61 -15.78 2.31 23.24
C SER A 61 -16.01 3.01 21.91
N VAL A 62 -15.58 2.36 20.84
CA VAL A 62 -15.79 2.83 19.48
C VAL A 62 -16.35 1.68 18.64
N GLU A 63 -17.09 2.01 17.59
CA GLU A 63 -17.59 0.99 16.67
C GLU A 63 -16.45 0.41 15.83
N ALA A 64 -16.51 -0.90 15.60
CA ALA A 64 -15.60 -1.56 14.67
C ALA A 64 -15.97 -1.17 13.24
N ALA A 65 -14.97 -0.98 12.38
CA ALA A 65 -15.19 -0.81 10.95
C ALA A 65 -15.15 -2.18 10.28
N ASP A 66 -16.09 -2.44 9.37
CA ASP A 66 -16.11 -3.66 8.58
C ASP A 66 -15.12 -3.53 7.42
N VAL A 67 -13.85 -3.64 7.74
CA VAL A 67 -12.74 -3.52 6.80
C VAL A 67 -12.02 -4.86 6.72
N VAL A 68 -11.89 -5.39 5.52
CA VAL A 68 -11.25 -6.69 5.25
C VAL A 68 -10.18 -6.50 4.20
N ASP A 69 -9.00 -7.06 4.44
CA ASP A 69 -7.93 -7.13 3.46
C ASP A 69 -8.04 -8.46 2.73
N THR A 70 -8.13 -8.41 1.39
CA THR A 70 -8.29 -9.60 0.55
C THR A 70 -7.25 -9.60 -0.56
N GLU A 71 -6.62 -10.75 -0.79
CA GLU A 71 -5.70 -10.90 -1.92
C GLU A 71 -6.51 -11.04 -3.21
N MET A 72 -6.16 -10.21 -4.20
CA MET A 72 -6.80 -10.24 -5.51
C MET A 72 -5.77 -10.08 -6.61
N GLN A 73 -6.07 -10.67 -7.75
CA GLN A 73 -5.23 -10.61 -8.93
C GLN A 73 -5.61 -9.42 -9.79
N TYR A 74 -4.61 -8.60 -10.14
CA TYR A 74 -4.82 -7.50 -11.08
C TYR A 74 -5.06 -8.05 -12.48
N LEU A 75 -6.10 -7.56 -13.15
CA LEU A 75 -6.45 -7.96 -14.52
C LEU A 75 -5.99 -6.91 -15.53
N TYR A 76 -6.58 -5.73 -15.47
CA TYR A 76 -6.29 -4.64 -16.41
C TYR A 76 -6.84 -3.32 -15.90
N SER A 77 -6.43 -2.23 -16.56
CA SER A 77 -6.98 -0.89 -16.34
C SER A 77 -7.61 -0.39 -17.62
N ASP A 78 -8.75 0.31 -17.49
CA ASP A 78 -9.40 0.97 -18.62
C ASP A 78 -9.13 2.48 -18.64
N GLY A 79 -8.17 2.93 -17.80
CA GLY A 79 -7.78 4.34 -17.69
C GLY A 79 -8.34 5.02 -16.47
N ASP A 80 -9.60 4.79 -16.13
CA ASP A 80 -10.25 5.39 -14.96
C ASP A 80 -10.36 4.41 -13.79
N PHE A 81 -10.45 3.13 -14.10
CA PHE A 81 -10.64 2.08 -13.11
C PHE A 81 -9.64 0.95 -13.29
N PHE A 82 -9.36 0.28 -12.20
CA PHE A 82 -8.48 -0.89 -12.16
C PHE A 82 -9.30 -2.10 -11.75
N HIS A 83 -9.19 -3.18 -12.51
CA HIS A 83 -10.01 -4.36 -12.35
C HIS A 83 -9.21 -5.49 -11.71
N PHE A 84 -9.78 -6.10 -10.68
CA PHE A 84 -9.16 -7.17 -9.91
C PHE A 84 -10.10 -8.35 -9.79
N MET A 85 -9.57 -9.52 -9.52
CA MET A 85 -10.33 -10.75 -9.40
C MET A 85 -9.82 -11.57 -8.21
N VAL A 86 -10.74 -12.15 -7.45
CA VAL A 86 -10.40 -13.15 -6.44
C VAL A 86 -10.03 -14.43 -7.17
N PRO A 87 -8.81 -14.98 -7.00
CA PRO A 87 -8.36 -16.13 -7.80
C PRO A 87 -9.23 -17.37 -7.67
N ASP A 88 -9.78 -17.63 -6.47
CA ASP A 88 -10.53 -18.85 -6.20
C ASP A 88 -11.99 -18.80 -6.69
N THR A 89 -12.63 -17.64 -6.52
CA THR A 89 -14.07 -17.50 -6.80
C THR A 89 -14.35 -16.79 -8.12
N PHE A 90 -13.34 -16.15 -8.72
CA PHE A 90 -13.46 -15.34 -9.92
C PHE A 90 -14.34 -14.10 -9.75
N GLU A 91 -14.70 -13.75 -8.52
CA GLU A 91 -15.40 -12.51 -8.25
C GLU A 91 -14.51 -11.33 -8.62
N GLN A 92 -15.09 -10.36 -9.32
CA GLN A 92 -14.36 -9.17 -9.77
C GLN A 92 -14.76 -7.96 -8.96
N VAL A 93 -13.78 -7.09 -8.69
CA VAL A 93 -14.01 -5.79 -8.10
C VAL A 93 -13.28 -4.73 -8.92
N THR A 94 -13.81 -3.52 -8.86
CA THR A 94 -13.27 -2.38 -9.58
C THR A 94 -12.81 -1.33 -8.58
N ALA A 95 -11.54 -0.93 -8.66
CA ALA A 95 -10.96 0.09 -7.79
C ALA A 95 -10.72 1.38 -8.57
N SER A 96 -10.98 2.52 -7.92
CA SER A 96 -10.73 3.83 -8.51
C SER A 96 -9.24 4.15 -8.55
N LYS A 97 -8.85 5.13 -9.37
CA LYS A 97 -7.48 5.65 -9.39
C LYS A 97 -7.03 6.11 -8.00
N GLN A 98 -7.93 6.70 -7.24
CA GLN A 98 -7.62 7.18 -5.89
C GLN A 98 -7.28 6.02 -4.96
N ALA A 99 -8.01 4.92 -5.05
CA ALA A 99 -7.78 3.74 -4.22
C ALA A 99 -6.43 3.07 -4.56
N VAL A 100 -6.07 3.03 -5.84
CA VAL A 100 -4.81 2.43 -6.27
C VAL A 100 -3.63 3.35 -5.99
N GLY A 101 -3.80 4.65 -6.22
CA GLY A 101 -2.78 5.64 -5.95
C GLY A 101 -1.50 5.44 -6.77
N GLU A 102 -0.37 5.77 -6.16
CA GLU A 102 0.93 5.67 -6.83
C GLU A 102 1.34 4.22 -7.16
N GLY A 103 0.73 3.25 -6.50
CA GLY A 103 1.00 1.83 -6.76
C GLY A 103 0.61 1.40 -8.17
N ALA A 104 -0.21 2.18 -8.87
CA ALA A 104 -0.65 1.86 -10.22
C ALA A 104 0.51 1.64 -11.20
N GLN A 105 1.60 2.37 -11.02
CA GLN A 105 2.77 2.29 -11.88
C GLN A 105 3.49 0.95 -11.83
N TRP A 106 3.22 0.13 -10.82
CA TRP A 106 3.89 -1.16 -10.62
C TRP A 106 3.04 -2.35 -11.04
N LEU A 107 1.77 -2.12 -11.38
CA LEU A 107 0.85 -3.20 -11.67
C LEU A 107 1.04 -3.77 -13.06
N LYS A 108 1.29 -5.07 -13.11
CA LYS A 108 1.30 -5.81 -14.37
C LYS A 108 0.28 -6.94 -14.26
N ASP A 109 -0.27 -7.36 -15.39
CA ASP A 109 -1.28 -8.41 -15.45
C ASP A 109 -0.85 -9.63 -14.63
N GLY A 110 -1.74 -10.12 -13.79
CA GLY A 110 -1.48 -11.28 -12.93
C GLY A 110 -0.90 -10.94 -11.56
N THR A 111 -0.54 -9.68 -11.29
CA THR A 111 0.01 -9.28 -10.00
C THR A 111 -1.01 -9.49 -8.89
N ILE A 112 -0.59 -10.17 -7.81
CA ILE A 112 -1.43 -10.35 -6.62
C ILE A 112 -1.23 -9.16 -5.70
N CYS A 113 -2.31 -8.43 -5.45
CA CYS A 113 -2.32 -7.26 -4.57
C CYS A 113 -3.19 -7.53 -3.36
N ILE A 114 -3.00 -6.74 -2.31
CA ILE A 114 -3.92 -6.73 -1.16
C ILE A 114 -4.90 -5.59 -1.36
N ILE A 115 -6.18 -5.92 -1.43
CA ILE A 115 -7.26 -4.92 -1.58
C ILE A 115 -7.92 -4.74 -0.22
N THR A 116 -7.93 -3.52 0.28
CA THR A 116 -8.63 -3.16 1.51
C THR A 116 -10.06 -2.79 1.17
N LEU A 117 -11.01 -3.60 1.61
CA LEU A 117 -12.44 -3.42 1.34
C LEU A 117 -13.17 -2.90 2.57
N TRP A 118 -13.97 -1.87 2.40
CA TRP A 118 -14.88 -1.37 3.42
C TRP A 118 -16.31 -1.55 2.93
N ASN A 119 -17.07 -2.39 3.62
CA ASN A 119 -18.43 -2.75 3.19
C ASN A 119 -18.45 -3.21 1.72
N GLY A 120 -17.42 -3.95 1.30
CA GLY A 120 -17.30 -4.46 -0.06
C GLY A 120 -16.75 -3.47 -1.09
N VAL A 121 -16.45 -2.24 -0.68
CA VAL A 121 -15.92 -1.20 -1.59
C VAL A 121 -14.42 -1.09 -1.44
N PRO A 122 -13.63 -1.19 -2.54
CA PRO A 122 -12.18 -1.01 -2.45
C PRO A 122 -11.80 0.41 -2.02
N LEU A 123 -11.05 0.53 -0.93
CA LEU A 123 -10.52 1.80 -0.44
C LEU A 123 -9.05 1.98 -0.77
N GLN A 124 -8.30 0.89 -0.79
CA GLN A 124 -6.86 0.93 -0.97
C GLN A 124 -6.40 -0.35 -1.66
N VAL A 125 -5.47 -0.20 -2.59
CA VAL A 125 -4.80 -1.31 -3.26
C VAL A 125 -3.33 -1.25 -2.90
N THR A 126 -2.82 -2.34 -2.33
CA THR A 126 -1.41 -2.43 -1.92
C THR A 126 -0.71 -3.45 -2.82
N PRO A 127 0.20 -3.02 -3.70
CA PRO A 127 0.96 -3.94 -4.51
C PRO A 127 1.98 -4.71 -3.66
N PRO A 128 2.56 -5.80 -4.18
CA PRO A 128 3.64 -6.47 -3.46
C PRO A 128 4.77 -5.50 -3.15
N ALA A 129 5.45 -5.72 -2.04
CA ALA A 129 6.56 -4.86 -1.60
C ALA A 129 7.70 -4.83 -2.63
N HIS A 130 7.87 -5.91 -3.38
CA HIS A 130 8.89 -6.04 -4.41
C HIS A 130 8.26 -6.54 -5.70
N MET A 131 8.69 -5.98 -6.83
CA MET A 131 8.24 -6.41 -8.15
C MET A 131 9.45 -6.65 -9.04
N GLU A 132 9.36 -7.70 -9.85
CA GLU A 132 10.34 -7.94 -10.92
C GLU A 132 9.72 -7.47 -12.23
N LEU A 133 10.34 -6.46 -12.84
CA LEU A 133 9.82 -5.81 -14.04
C LEU A 133 10.92 -5.70 -15.09
N LYS A 134 10.51 -5.89 -16.34
CA LYS A 134 11.42 -5.83 -17.48
C LYS A 134 11.70 -4.39 -17.88
N VAL A 135 12.97 -4.08 -18.16
CA VAL A 135 13.37 -2.79 -18.70
C VAL A 135 13.07 -2.79 -20.19
N VAL A 136 12.24 -1.86 -20.64
CA VAL A 136 11.85 -1.75 -22.05
C VAL A 136 12.58 -0.62 -22.77
N GLU A 137 13.13 0.35 -22.05
CA GLU A 137 13.88 1.46 -22.64
C GLU A 137 14.88 2.01 -21.62
N THR A 138 16.15 2.07 -22.02
CA THR A 138 17.22 2.69 -21.24
C THR A 138 18.43 2.90 -22.16
N ASP A 139 19.38 3.72 -21.72
CA ASP A 139 20.64 3.88 -22.44
C ASP A 139 21.46 2.59 -22.37
N PRO A 140 22.32 2.32 -23.38
CA PRO A 140 23.15 1.12 -23.38
C PRO A 140 23.99 1.00 -22.10
N GLY A 141 24.20 -0.24 -21.63
CA GLY A 141 25.01 -0.51 -20.47
C GLY A 141 26.47 -0.15 -20.70
N VAL A 142 27.10 0.39 -19.67
CA VAL A 142 28.52 0.79 -19.72
C VAL A 142 29.29 -0.12 -18.78
N ARG A 143 30.34 -0.75 -19.32
CA ARG A 143 31.23 -1.61 -18.52
C ARG A 143 32.17 -0.74 -17.69
N GLY A 144 32.42 -1.15 -16.45
CA GLY A 144 33.42 -0.54 -15.59
C GLY A 144 32.96 0.64 -14.76
N ASP A 145 31.71 1.08 -14.91
CA ASP A 145 31.20 2.25 -14.18
C ASP A 145 30.65 1.91 -12.79
N THR A 146 30.84 0.68 -12.32
CA THR A 146 30.42 0.29 -10.99
C THR A 146 31.15 1.03 -9.87
N ALA A 147 32.35 1.52 -10.17
CA ALA A 147 33.17 2.19 -9.18
C ALA A 147 32.71 3.63 -8.85
N THR A 148 31.92 4.25 -9.71
CA THR A 148 31.47 5.65 -9.54
C THR A 148 30.06 5.75 -8.96
N GLY A 149 29.35 4.64 -8.82
CA GLY A 149 28.00 4.64 -8.25
C GLY A 149 26.97 5.41 -9.07
N GLY A 150 27.22 5.66 -10.35
CA GLY A 150 26.32 6.38 -11.22
C GLY A 150 25.05 5.60 -11.52
N SER A 151 23.97 6.31 -11.81
CA SER A 151 22.70 5.72 -12.19
C SER A 151 22.12 6.43 -13.41
N LYS A 152 21.16 5.76 -14.07
CA LYS A 152 20.48 6.29 -15.24
C LYS A 152 18.99 5.95 -15.16
N PRO A 153 18.12 6.69 -15.87
CA PRO A 153 16.71 6.34 -15.91
C PRO A 153 16.50 5.12 -16.80
N ALA A 154 15.54 4.29 -16.40
CA ALA A 154 15.08 3.14 -17.18
C ALA A 154 13.57 3.10 -17.13
N LYS A 155 12.95 2.90 -18.31
CA LYS A 155 11.51 2.72 -18.41
C LYS A 155 11.19 1.24 -18.30
N LEU A 156 10.25 0.89 -17.44
CA LEU A 156 9.83 -0.47 -17.20
C LEU A 156 8.61 -0.83 -18.02
N GLU A 157 8.32 -2.12 -18.12
CA GLU A 157 7.20 -2.65 -18.92
C GLU A 157 5.83 -2.11 -18.47
N THR A 158 5.69 -1.66 -17.22
CA THR A 158 4.46 -1.06 -16.71
C THR A 158 4.33 0.43 -17.03
N GLY A 159 5.34 1.03 -17.65
CA GLY A 159 5.39 2.46 -17.93
C GLY A 159 6.09 3.29 -16.86
N ALA A 160 6.41 2.70 -15.72
CA ALA A 160 7.14 3.38 -14.65
C ALA A 160 8.58 3.65 -15.07
N THR A 161 9.15 4.77 -14.59
CA THR A 161 10.56 5.09 -14.79
C THR A 161 11.27 5.03 -13.44
N VAL A 162 12.39 4.30 -13.38
CA VAL A 162 13.19 4.15 -12.17
C VAL A 162 14.66 4.42 -12.48
N ARG A 163 15.43 4.73 -11.43
CA ARG A 163 16.89 4.88 -11.56
C ARG A 163 17.53 3.51 -11.38
N VAL A 164 18.37 3.13 -12.33
CA VAL A 164 19.08 1.84 -12.33
C VAL A 164 20.59 2.07 -12.48
N PRO A 165 21.42 1.10 -12.05
CA PRO A 165 22.86 1.18 -12.31
C PRO A 165 23.18 1.29 -13.80
N LEU A 166 24.31 1.92 -14.13
CA LEU A 166 24.71 2.16 -15.51
C LEU A 166 24.88 0.90 -16.35
N PHE A 167 25.13 -0.25 -15.72
CA PHE A 167 25.36 -1.53 -16.42
C PHE A 167 24.08 -2.22 -16.90
N ILE A 168 22.92 -1.74 -16.53
CA ILE A 168 21.64 -2.37 -16.90
C ILE A 168 21.33 -2.08 -18.38
N ASN A 169 20.93 -3.10 -19.12
CA ASN A 169 20.54 -3.03 -20.52
C ASN A 169 19.04 -3.26 -20.71
N GLU A 170 18.53 -2.79 -21.86
CA GLU A 170 17.16 -3.13 -22.28
C GLU A 170 17.00 -4.64 -22.34
N GLY A 171 15.82 -5.12 -21.95
CA GLY A 171 15.51 -6.55 -21.94
C GLY A 171 15.83 -7.22 -20.62
N GLU A 172 16.64 -6.61 -19.75
CA GLU A 172 16.93 -7.18 -18.44
C GLU A 172 15.75 -6.96 -17.52
N THR A 173 15.54 -7.92 -16.59
CA THR A 173 14.55 -7.82 -15.54
C THR A 173 15.23 -7.27 -14.29
N VAL A 174 14.58 -6.30 -13.65
CA VAL A 174 15.09 -5.67 -12.42
C VAL A 174 14.08 -5.84 -11.30
N ARG A 175 14.58 -5.96 -10.08
CA ARG A 175 13.76 -6.02 -8.88
C ARG A 175 13.68 -4.65 -8.26
N ILE A 176 12.45 -4.20 -8.02
CA ILE A 176 12.15 -2.85 -7.53
C ILE A 176 11.43 -2.92 -6.19
N ASP A 177 11.77 -2.03 -5.28
CA ASP A 177 10.98 -1.80 -4.06
C ASP A 177 9.82 -0.88 -4.43
N THR A 178 8.61 -1.39 -4.40
CA THR A 178 7.42 -0.62 -4.83
C THR A 178 7.05 0.48 -3.86
N ARG A 179 7.53 0.42 -2.62
CA ARG A 179 7.25 1.45 -1.61
C ARG A 179 8.09 2.70 -1.82
N THR A 180 9.31 2.54 -2.32
CA THR A 180 10.26 3.64 -2.51
C THR A 180 10.52 3.94 -3.97
N GLY A 181 10.24 3.00 -4.88
CA GLY A 181 10.58 3.11 -6.29
C GLY A 181 12.04 2.83 -6.60
N GLU A 182 12.78 2.29 -5.64
CA GLU A 182 14.22 2.07 -5.79
C GLU A 182 14.55 0.71 -6.39
N TYR A 183 15.59 0.70 -7.24
CA TYR A 183 16.20 -0.51 -7.75
C TYR A 183 16.88 -1.28 -6.60
N LEU A 184 16.63 -2.58 -6.52
CA LEU A 184 17.24 -3.45 -5.51
C LEU A 184 18.32 -4.35 -6.10
N SER A 185 18.02 -5.00 -7.20
CA SER A 185 18.92 -5.98 -7.83
C SER A 185 18.42 -6.35 -9.23
N ARG A 186 19.21 -7.10 -9.96
CA ARG A 186 18.72 -7.76 -11.16
C ARG A 186 17.70 -8.81 -10.74
N GLY A 187 16.62 -8.93 -11.50
CA GLY A 187 15.62 -9.96 -11.28
C GLY A 187 16.05 -11.29 -11.88
N LYS A 188 15.25 -12.32 -11.60
CA LYS A 188 15.53 -13.67 -12.11
C LYS A 188 14.89 -13.91 -13.49
N GLY A 189 14.35 -12.95 -14.13
CA GLY A 189 13.79 -12.97 -15.47
C GLY A 189 12.94 -14.17 -15.83
#